data_63b9e0b0892581efb2ae9d581cb7662d
#
_entry.id   63b9e0b0892581efb2ae9d581cb7662d
#
_cell.length_a   1.000
_cell.length_b   1.000
_cell.length_c   1.000
_cell.angle_alpha   90.00
_cell.angle_beta   90.00
_cell.angle_gamma   90.00
#
_symmetry.space_group_name_H-M   'P 1'
#
loop_
_entity.id
_entity.type
_entity.pdbx_description
1 polymer ?
#
loop_
_entity_poly.entity_id
_entity_poly.type
_entity_poly.pdbx_seq_one_letter_code
_entity_poly.pdbx_strand_id
1 'polypeptide(L)'
;MTAGRLEASISTTFSNLAVYQQKLLGRRVPAGAGLDVLPTCKRRGVSTPYSGQGDDWHCTLDVVGRQARQMPIGFDVNVRANGCYTAEGPPSVIGPATIRTRGRGVVPNPLFVFDGCFDTS
;
A
#
# COMPACT_ATOMS: atom_id res chain seq x y z
N MET A 1 0.69 -6.00 -18.65
CA MET A 1 1.98 -5.62 -18.06
C MET A 1 1.89 -5.68 -16.55
N THR A 2 2.88 -6.23 -15.89
CA THR A 2 2.85 -6.45 -14.43
C THR A 2 2.69 -5.15 -13.65
N ALA A 3 3.41 -4.09 -14.04
CA ALA A 3 3.38 -2.80 -13.33
C ALA A 3 1.96 -2.24 -13.23
N GLY A 4 1.20 -2.21 -14.33
CA GLY A 4 -0.15 -1.66 -14.31
C GLY A 4 -1.11 -2.44 -13.43
N ARG A 5 -0.98 -3.75 -13.42
CA ARG A 5 -1.82 -4.62 -12.57
C ARG A 5 -1.46 -4.48 -11.11
N LEU A 6 -0.17 -4.42 -10.81
CA LEU A 6 0.32 -4.18 -9.45
C LEU A 6 -0.14 -2.81 -8.96
N GLU A 7 0.00 -1.78 -9.78
CA GLU A 7 -0.44 -0.42 -9.44
C GLU A 7 -1.92 -0.37 -9.08
N ALA A 8 -2.77 -0.99 -9.90
CA ALA A 8 -4.20 -1.01 -9.64
C ALA A 8 -4.53 -1.75 -8.34
N SER A 9 -3.88 -2.88 -8.10
CA SER A 9 -4.11 -3.68 -6.89
C SER A 9 -3.60 -2.97 -5.64
N ILE A 10 -2.37 -2.46 -5.66
CA ILE A 10 -1.77 -1.87 -4.47
C ILE A 10 -2.47 -0.58 -4.06
N SER A 11 -2.93 0.21 -5.03
CA SER A 11 -3.65 1.45 -4.69
C SER A 11 -4.99 1.16 -4.01
N THR A 12 -5.73 0.17 -4.51
CA THR A 12 -7.01 -0.23 -3.91
C THR A 12 -6.78 -0.85 -2.52
N THR A 13 -5.82 -1.75 -2.40
CA THR A 13 -5.51 -2.42 -1.13
C THR A 13 -5.05 -1.40 -0.09
N PHE A 14 -4.15 -0.50 -0.47
CA PHE A 14 -3.67 0.55 0.43
C PHE A 14 -4.81 1.44 0.90
N SER A 15 -5.66 1.89 -0.02
CA SER A 15 -6.78 2.76 0.32
C SER A 15 -7.73 2.11 1.33
N ASN A 16 -8.06 0.84 1.09
CA ASN A 16 -8.94 0.09 2.01
C ASN A 16 -8.30 -0.11 3.38
N LEU A 17 -7.01 -0.44 3.41
CA LEU A 17 -6.29 -0.65 4.67
C LEU A 17 -6.08 0.66 5.42
N ALA A 18 -5.91 1.77 4.72
CA ALA A 18 -5.77 3.08 5.35
C ALA A 18 -7.07 3.46 6.08
N VAL A 19 -8.22 3.21 5.46
CA VAL A 19 -9.52 3.42 6.11
C VAL A 19 -9.65 2.52 7.34
N TYR A 20 -9.27 1.25 7.20
CA TYR A 20 -9.31 0.30 8.31
C TYR A 20 -8.40 0.74 9.46
N GLN A 21 -7.19 1.22 9.16
CA GLN A 21 -6.28 1.75 10.18
C GLN A 21 -6.93 2.89 10.97
N GLN A 22 -7.58 3.82 10.27
CA GLN A 22 -8.24 4.95 10.95
C GLN A 22 -9.36 4.46 11.89
N LYS A 23 -10.11 3.45 11.47
CA LYS A 23 -11.15 2.84 12.33
C LYS A 23 -10.54 2.17 13.55
N LEU A 24 -9.41 1.46 13.39
CA LEU A 24 -8.71 0.83 14.50
C LEU A 24 -8.23 1.86 15.52
N LEU A 25 -7.79 3.03 15.04
CA LEU A 25 -7.35 4.13 15.90
C LEU A 25 -8.52 4.87 16.57
N GLY A 26 -9.75 4.46 16.30
CA GLY A 26 -10.94 5.08 16.88
C GLY A 26 -11.33 6.39 16.22
N ARG A 27 -10.79 6.68 15.04
CA ARG A 27 -11.12 7.89 14.29
C ARG A 27 -12.39 7.68 13.48
N ARG A 28 -13.18 8.73 13.36
CA ARG A 28 -14.39 8.69 12.55
C ARG A 28 -14.01 8.78 11.06
N VAL A 29 -14.48 7.81 10.29
CA VAL A 29 -14.27 7.80 8.84
C VAL A 29 -15.62 8.08 8.18
N PRO A 30 -15.77 9.21 7.45
CA PRO A 30 -17.03 9.49 6.75
C PRO A 30 -17.31 8.44 5.67
N ALA A 31 -18.58 8.19 5.41
CA ALA A 31 -18.98 7.30 4.32
C ALA A 31 -18.45 7.85 2.99
N GLY A 32 -17.84 6.97 2.19
CA GLY A 32 -17.28 7.36 0.91
C GLY A 32 -15.93 8.06 0.98
N ALA A 33 -15.29 8.11 2.16
CA ALA A 33 -13.98 8.71 2.33
C ALA A 33 -12.89 7.76 1.84
N GLY A 34 -12.79 7.55 0.53
CA GLY A 34 -11.65 6.89 -0.07
C GLY A 34 -10.49 7.86 -0.21
N LEU A 35 -9.28 7.31 -0.20
CA LEU A 35 -8.10 8.10 -0.54
C LEU A 35 -7.86 8.07 -2.04
N ASP A 36 -7.61 9.23 -2.63
CA ASP A 36 -7.12 9.28 -3.99
C ASP A 36 -5.64 8.95 -3.97
N VAL A 37 -5.29 7.82 -4.56
CA VAL A 37 -3.92 7.31 -4.58
C VAL A 37 -3.47 7.16 -6.03
N LEU A 38 -2.35 7.80 -6.36
CA LEU A 38 -1.72 7.70 -7.67
C LEU A 38 -0.51 6.78 -7.56
N PRO A 39 -0.61 5.53 -8.04
CA PRO A 39 0.47 4.57 -7.88
C PRO A 39 1.46 4.63 -9.04
N THR A 40 2.73 4.42 -8.74
CA THR A 40 3.79 4.23 -9.73
C THR A 40 4.68 3.09 -9.26
N CYS A 41 4.70 1.99 -9.99
CA CYS A 41 5.49 0.81 -9.64
C CYS A 41 6.48 0.47 -10.73
N LYS A 42 7.71 0.13 -10.33
CA LYS A 42 8.73 -0.38 -11.24
C LYS A 42 9.73 -1.23 -10.49
N ARG A 43 10.42 -2.09 -11.22
CA ARG A 43 11.53 -2.89 -10.69
C ARG A 43 12.82 -2.08 -10.77
N ARG A 44 13.71 -2.30 -9.80
CA ARG A 44 15.01 -1.63 -9.76
C ARG A 44 16.09 -2.56 -10.31
N GLY A 45 17.01 -1.99 -11.07
CA GLY A 45 18.23 -2.68 -11.50
C GLY A 45 18.03 -3.79 -12.52
N VAL A 46 16.90 -3.82 -13.25
CA VAL A 46 16.63 -4.84 -14.26
C VAL A 46 16.32 -4.18 -15.61
N SER A 47 16.50 -4.96 -16.68
CA SER A 47 16.28 -4.47 -18.05
C SER A 47 14.79 -4.37 -18.41
N THR A 48 13.91 -5.02 -17.65
CA THR A 48 12.46 -4.99 -17.88
C THR A 48 11.76 -4.44 -16.63
N PRO A 49 11.83 -3.10 -16.41
CA PRO A 49 11.41 -2.53 -15.12
C PRO A 49 9.90 -2.59 -14.85
N TYR A 50 9.09 -2.91 -15.84
CA TYR A 50 7.64 -2.90 -15.69
C TYR A 50 7.01 -4.29 -15.78
N SER A 51 7.81 -5.35 -15.75
CA SER A 51 7.32 -6.71 -15.94
C SER A 51 8.04 -7.72 -15.06
N GLY A 52 7.32 -8.77 -14.69
CA GLY A 52 7.88 -9.96 -14.05
C GLY A 52 7.79 -9.99 -12.54
N GLN A 53 8.10 -11.17 -12.00
CA GLN A 53 8.16 -11.38 -10.56
C GLN A 53 9.51 -10.96 -10.00
N GLY A 54 9.57 -10.68 -8.71
CA GLY A 54 10.82 -10.37 -8.03
C GLY A 54 10.60 -9.60 -6.75
N ASP A 55 11.65 -9.54 -5.92
CA ASP A 55 11.67 -8.78 -4.68
C ASP A 55 12.23 -7.37 -4.87
N ASP A 56 12.45 -6.96 -6.09
CA ASP A 56 13.09 -5.71 -6.47
C ASP A 56 12.08 -4.64 -6.91
N TRP A 57 10.79 -4.86 -6.70
CA TRP A 57 9.76 -3.88 -7.02
C TRP A 57 9.73 -2.76 -6.00
N HIS A 58 9.52 -1.55 -6.50
CA HIS A 58 9.30 -0.38 -5.66
C HIS A 58 8.08 0.37 -6.18
N CYS A 59 7.13 0.62 -5.30
CA CYS A 59 5.93 1.37 -5.62
C CYS A 59 5.91 2.66 -4.82
N THR A 60 5.67 3.77 -5.51
CA THR A 60 5.44 5.06 -4.88
C THR A 60 3.95 5.38 -4.99
N LEU A 61 3.32 5.58 -3.85
CA LEU A 61 1.91 5.96 -3.78
C LEU A 61 1.81 7.42 -3.41
N ASP A 62 1.35 8.24 -4.34
CA ASP A 62 1.08 9.64 -4.07
C ASP A 62 -0.34 9.77 -3.54
N VAL A 63 -0.46 10.12 -2.27
CA VAL A 63 -1.76 10.29 -1.62
C VAL A 63 -2.18 11.74 -1.77
N VAL A 64 -3.31 11.95 -2.46
CA VAL A 64 -3.87 13.28 -2.65
C VAL A 64 -4.95 13.50 -1.59
N GLY A 65 -4.65 14.35 -0.61
CA GLY A 65 -5.59 14.70 0.44
C GLY A 65 -6.43 15.91 0.10
N ARG A 66 -7.42 16.20 0.94
CA ARG A 66 -8.31 17.35 0.80
C ARG A 66 -7.59 18.70 0.75
N GLN A 67 -6.37 18.77 1.26
CA GLN A 67 -5.57 19.99 1.30
C GLN A 67 -4.56 20.07 0.16
N ALA A 68 -4.73 19.27 -0.88
CA ALA A 68 -3.90 19.24 -2.08
C ALA A 68 -2.41 18.98 -1.79
N ARG A 69 -2.08 18.42 -0.64
CA ARG A 69 -0.72 17.99 -0.33
C ARG A 69 -0.52 16.59 -0.85
N GLN A 70 0.31 16.46 -1.85
CA GLN A 70 0.79 15.16 -2.28
C GLN A 70 1.83 14.67 -1.28
N MET A 71 1.59 13.50 -0.73
CA MET A 71 2.54 12.85 0.16
C MET A 71 2.94 11.53 -0.48
N PRO A 72 4.13 11.47 -1.12
CA PRO A 72 4.59 10.21 -1.70
C PRO A 72 5.01 9.25 -0.59
N ILE A 73 4.53 8.01 -0.69
CA ILE A 73 4.90 6.94 0.23
C ILE A 73 5.54 5.83 -0.59
N GLY A 74 6.80 5.51 -0.28
CA GLY A 74 7.54 4.46 -0.97
C GLY A 74 7.34 3.11 -0.30
N PHE A 75 7.00 2.09 -1.09
CA PHE A 75 6.85 0.72 -0.62
C PHE A 75 7.84 -0.18 -1.35
N ASP A 76 8.51 -1.03 -0.59
CA ASP A 76 9.27 -2.14 -1.16
C ASP A 76 8.32 -3.32 -1.32
N VAL A 77 8.31 -3.92 -2.52
CA VAL A 77 7.31 -4.92 -2.86
C VAL A 77 7.99 -6.16 -3.43
N ASN A 78 7.58 -7.30 -2.91
CA ASN A 78 7.99 -8.60 -3.43
C ASN A 78 6.81 -9.20 -4.19
N VAL A 79 6.97 -9.36 -5.50
CA VAL A 79 5.93 -9.92 -6.38
C VAL A 79 6.27 -11.35 -6.73
N ARG A 80 5.36 -12.26 -6.43
CA ARG A 80 5.50 -13.69 -6.69
C ARG A 80 4.90 -14.07 -8.05
N ALA A 81 5.24 -15.26 -8.53
CA ALA A 81 4.81 -15.74 -9.84
C ALA A 81 3.29 -15.80 -10.00
N ASN A 82 2.56 -16.05 -8.92
CA ASN A 82 1.10 -16.16 -8.95
C ASN A 82 0.38 -14.81 -8.92
N GLY A 83 1.11 -13.69 -8.92
CA GLY A 83 0.52 -12.35 -8.86
C GLY A 83 0.26 -11.85 -7.45
N CYS A 84 0.59 -12.60 -6.44
CA CYS A 84 0.47 -12.15 -5.05
C CYS A 84 1.75 -11.44 -4.64
N TYR A 85 1.61 -10.42 -3.80
CA TYR A 85 2.73 -9.58 -3.40
C TYR A 85 2.64 -9.23 -1.92
N THR A 86 3.80 -8.91 -1.35
CA THR A 86 3.91 -8.35 -0.01
C THR A 86 4.51 -6.96 -0.13
N ALA A 87 3.86 -5.98 0.47
CA ALA A 87 4.30 -4.58 0.46
C ALA A 87 4.70 -4.14 1.85
N GLU A 88 5.82 -3.43 1.94
CA GLU A 88 6.39 -2.97 3.20
C GLU A 88 6.72 -1.48 3.05
N GLY A 89 6.17 -0.66 3.92
CA GLY A 89 6.32 0.78 3.86
C GLY A 89 7.14 1.36 4.99
N PRO A 90 7.44 2.69 4.93
CA PRO A 90 8.26 3.35 5.94
C PRO A 90 7.47 3.60 7.24
N PRO A 91 7.96 3.14 8.39
CA PRO A 91 7.27 3.35 9.67
C PRO A 91 7.08 4.82 10.03
N SER A 92 7.96 5.68 9.54
CA SER A 92 7.88 7.13 9.81
C SER A 92 6.63 7.77 9.22
N VAL A 93 6.00 7.14 8.21
CA VAL A 93 4.83 7.68 7.52
C VAL A 93 3.57 6.89 7.88
N ILE A 94 3.64 5.56 7.81
CA ILE A 94 2.48 4.68 8.02
C ILE A 94 2.31 4.25 9.47
N GLY A 95 3.27 4.54 10.32
CA GLY A 95 3.28 4.17 11.72
C GLY A 95 4.03 2.89 12.01
N PRO A 96 4.17 2.54 13.30
CA PRO A 96 4.95 1.39 13.73
C PRO A 96 4.27 0.06 13.38
N ALA A 97 4.99 -1.05 13.61
CA ALA A 97 4.49 -2.39 13.31
C ALA A 97 3.20 -2.73 14.06
N THR A 98 3.02 -2.18 15.25
CA THR A 98 1.81 -2.35 16.04
C THR A 98 1.24 -0.99 16.42
N ILE A 99 -0.09 -0.93 16.53
CA ILE A 99 -0.79 0.30 16.93
C ILE A 99 -1.71 0.00 18.10
N ARG A 100 -1.96 1.01 18.92
CA ARG A 100 -2.89 0.90 20.04
C ARG A 100 -4.28 1.28 19.59
N THR A 101 -5.21 0.36 19.73
CA THR A 101 -6.62 0.59 19.39
C THR A 101 -7.38 1.14 20.58
N ARG A 102 -8.47 1.83 20.28
CA ARG A 102 -9.36 2.35 21.30
C ARG A 102 -10.15 1.18 21.91
N GLY A 103 -9.80 0.80 23.15
CA GLY A 103 -10.52 -0.23 23.91
C GLY A 103 -10.16 -1.67 23.61
N ARG A 104 -9.21 -1.95 22.69
CA ARG A 104 -8.86 -3.32 22.31
C ARG A 104 -7.38 -3.68 22.49
N GLY A 105 -6.60 -2.77 23.07
CA GLY A 105 -5.19 -3.02 23.26
C GLY A 105 -4.37 -2.82 21.99
N VAL A 106 -3.28 -3.58 21.87
CA VAL A 106 -2.31 -3.43 20.78
C VAL A 106 -2.58 -4.46 19.68
N VAL A 107 -2.64 -4.01 18.43
CA VAL A 107 -2.89 -4.87 17.27
C VAL A 107 -1.86 -4.57 16.17
N PRO A 108 -1.67 -5.48 15.20
CA PRO A 108 -0.80 -5.19 14.06
C PRO A 108 -1.31 -3.99 13.27
N ASN A 109 -0.38 -3.14 12.83
CA ASN A 109 -0.72 -2.03 11.95
C ASN A 109 -0.95 -2.56 10.53
N PRO A 110 -2.16 -2.42 9.97
CA PRO A 110 -2.47 -3.01 8.66
C PRO A 110 -1.67 -2.42 7.50
N LEU A 111 -1.05 -1.25 7.69
CA LEU A 111 -0.25 -0.61 6.64
C LEU A 111 1.24 -0.90 6.76
N PHE A 112 1.69 -1.50 7.86
CA PHE A 112 3.12 -1.74 8.08
C PHE A 112 3.67 -2.76 7.08
N VAL A 113 3.01 -3.89 6.99
CA VAL A 113 3.26 -4.93 5.98
C VAL A 113 1.90 -5.46 5.55
N PHE A 114 1.63 -5.47 4.26
CA PHE A 114 0.38 -6.02 3.78
C PHE A 114 0.56 -6.81 2.49
N ASP A 115 -0.37 -7.71 2.25
CA ASP A 115 -0.40 -8.59 1.09
C ASP A 115 -1.55 -8.22 0.18
N GLY A 116 -1.37 -8.46 -1.11
CA GLY A 116 -2.42 -8.34 -2.09
C GLY A 116 -2.14 -9.29 -3.25
N CYS A 117 -3.07 -9.39 -4.17
CA CYS A 117 -2.91 -10.21 -5.36
C CYS A 117 -3.56 -9.52 -6.54
N PHE A 118 -3.01 -9.74 -7.73
CA PHE A 118 -3.61 -9.33 -8.98
C PHE A 118 -3.65 -10.49 -9.95
N ASP A 119 -4.54 -10.40 -10.94
CA ASP A 119 -4.69 -11.44 -11.94
C ASP A 119 -3.51 -11.42 -12.91
N THR A 120 -2.89 -12.58 -13.13
CA THR A 120 -1.76 -12.73 -14.05
C THR A 120 -2.17 -13.26 -15.43
N SER A 121 -3.41 -13.64 -15.61
CA SER A 121 -3.92 -14.16 -16.89
C SER A 121 -4.17 -13.10 -17.94
#